data_63637febab1d2aa59c0d6ee1996fb220
#
_entry.id   63637febab1d2aa59c0d6ee1996fb220
#
_cell.length_a   1.000
_cell.length_b   1.000
_cell.length_c   1.000
_cell.angle_alpha   90.00
_cell.angle_beta   90.00
_cell.angle_gamma   90.00
#
_symmetry.space_group_name_H-M   'P 1'
#
loop_
_entity.id
_entity.type
_entity.pdbx_description
1 polymer ?
#
loop_
_entity_poly.entity_id
_entity_poly.type
_entity_poly.pdbx_seq_one_letter_code
_entity_poly.pdbx_strand_id
1 'polypeptide(L)'
;ELGFVFLQPGEWGRVKGLPVRKMMIDALKKQGISVIRYNGSMVDIGVDTYLYRWKKMIGPIDERRICFRNGFNPYATHTFGITEMLQVAEALDAQVMIGMNINETYEDIRDFVEYVNGDTSTKWGALRAAHGHPTPYKLKHIQVHNEQSISRGYVEGMKKFAEAAWEVDPEMNIITSLNIGSRLESYVRGGSQYELAKE
;
A
#
# COMPACT_ATOMS: atom_id res chain seq x y z
N GLU A 1 -17.75 -21.02 24.57
CA GLU A 1 -17.20 -21.27 23.19
C GLU A 1 -15.96 -20.40 22.98
N LEU A 2 -14.85 -21.02 22.56
CA LEU A 2 -13.66 -20.28 22.09
C LEU A 2 -13.85 -20.00 20.60
N GLY A 3 -14.10 -18.74 20.23
CA GLY A 3 -14.34 -18.36 18.83
C GLY A 3 -13.07 -18.32 18.00
N PHE A 4 -11.98 -17.77 18.54
CA PHE A 4 -10.70 -17.62 17.85
C PHE A 4 -9.56 -17.68 18.87
N VAL A 5 -8.55 -18.49 18.59
CA VAL A 5 -7.34 -18.58 19.41
C VAL A 5 -6.13 -18.23 18.56
N PHE A 6 -5.40 -17.20 18.96
CA PHE A 6 -4.21 -16.74 18.26
C PHE A 6 -3.00 -16.84 19.20
N LEU A 7 -2.03 -17.67 18.84
CA LEU A 7 -0.81 -17.85 19.61
C LEU A 7 0.36 -17.11 18.94
N GLN A 8 0.88 -16.11 19.62
CA GLN A 8 2.05 -15.34 19.16
C GLN A 8 3.16 -15.35 20.20
N PRO A 9 4.43 -15.19 19.78
CA PRO A 9 5.52 -14.87 20.71
C PRO A 9 5.22 -13.59 21.47
N GLY A 10 5.63 -13.51 22.72
CA GLY A 10 5.60 -12.27 23.50
C GLY A 10 6.58 -11.21 22.95
N GLU A 11 6.77 -10.14 23.68
CA GLU A 11 7.65 -9.01 23.35
C GLU A 11 9.08 -9.43 22.93
N TRP A 12 9.58 -10.51 23.53
CA TRP A 12 10.88 -11.07 23.20
C TRP A 12 11.01 -11.56 21.74
N GLY A 13 9.91 -11.95 21.13
CA GLY A 13 9.89 -12.53 19.78
C GLY A 13 9.24 -11.65 18.73
N ARG A 14 8.69 -10.49 19.12
CA ARG A 14 8.02 -9.53 18.23
C ARG A 14 8.67 -8.15 18.30
N VAL A 15 8.41 -7.31 17.32
CA VAL A 15 8.84 -5.91 17.32
C VAL A 15 7.63 -5.03 17.60
N LYS A 16 7.64 -4.31 18.74
CA LYS A 16 6.61 -3.33 19.13
C LYS A 16 5.17 -3.85 18.97
N GLY A 17 4.91 -5.12 19.35
CA GLY A 17 3.58 -5.71 19.21
C GLY A 17 3.14 -6.10 17.79
N LEU A 18 3.92 -5.81 16.78
CA LEU A 18 3.62 -6.17 15.38
C LEU A 18 3.55 -7.69 15.18
N PRO A 19 2.72 -8.20 14.25
CA PRO A 19 2.67 -9.62 13.92
C PRO A 19 3.87 -10.06 13.06
N VAL A 20 5.07 -9.61 13.46
CA VAL A 20 6.34 -9.85 12.77
C VAL A 20 7.39 -10.33 13.75
N ARG A 21 8.10 -11.39 13.39
CA ARG A 21 9.18 -11.93 14.22
C ARG A 21 10.36 -10.96 14.27
N LYS A 22 10.86 -10.70 15.48
CA LYS A 22 12.03 -9.84 15.69
C LYS A 22 13.23 -10.29 14.86
N MET A 23 13.49 -11.58 14.80
CA MET A 23 14.59 -12.14 14.00
C MET A 23 14.52 -11.80 12.49
N MET A 24 13.32 -11.65 11.94
CA MET A 24 13.14 -11.22 10.55
C MET A 24 13.58 -9.77 10.36
N ILE A 25 13.18 -8.88 11.25
CA ILE A 25 13.58 -7.48 11.22
C ILE A 25 15.11 -7.37 11.38
N ASP A 26 15.70 -8.10 12.31
CA ASP A 26 17.14 -8.10 12.54
C ASP A 26 17.91 -8.63 11.30
N ALA A 27 17.39 -9.67 10.63
CA ALA A 27 17.98 -10.22 9.41
C ALA A 27 17.91 -9.21 8.24
N LEU A 28 16.76 -8.56 8.04
CA LEU A 28 16.58 -7.54 6.99
C LEU A 28 17.48 -6.33 7.22
N LYS A 29 17.64 -5.88 8.48
CA LYS A 29 18.61 -4.83 8.83
C LYS A 29 20.04 -5.21 8.47
N LYS A 30 20.45 -6.44 8.79
CA LYS A 30 21.79 -6.95 8.43
C LYS A 30 22.03 -7.00 6.92
N GLN A 31 20.98 -7.20 6.13
CA GLN A 31 21.04 -7.16 4.67
C GLN A 31 21.08 -5.74 4.11
N GLY A 32 20.87 -4.71 4.93
CA GLY A 32 20.87 -3.33 4.50
C GLY A 32 19.65 -2.94 3.67
N ILE A 33 18.49 -3.55 3.95
CA ILE A 33 17.24 -3.19 3.28
C ILE A 33 16.89 -1.75 3.58
N SER A 34 16.78 -0.92 2.55
CA SER A 34 16.47 0.51 2.65
C SER A 34 15.12 0.88 2.01
N VAL A 35 14.53 -0.01 1.21
CA VAL A 35 13.23 0.19 0.56
C VAL A 35 12.43 -1.09 0.61
N ILE A 36 11.15 -0.97 0.92
CA ILE A 36 10.18 -2.06 0.86
C ILE A 36 9.04 -1.67 -0.08
N ARG A 37 8.62 -2.60 -0.92
CA ARG A 37 7.39 -2.48 -1.71
C ARG A 37 6.31 -3.35 -1.08
N TYR A 38 5.13 -2.79 -0.86
CA TYR A 38 3.98 -3.51 -0.31
C TYR A 38 2.74 -3.36 -1.20
N ASN A 39 1.97 -4.41 -1.26
CA ASN A 39 0.96 -4.68 -2.28
C ASN A 39 1.63 -4.84 -3.66
N GLY A 40 1.04 -5.41 -4.56
CA GLY A 40 1.54 -5.67 -5.91
C GLY A 40 0.35 -6.08 -6.74
N SER A 41 0.47 -7.13 -7.51
CA SER A 41 -0.61 -7.64 -8.36
C SER A 41 -1.94 -7.86 -7.62
N MET A 42 -1.92 -8.11 -6.32
CA MET A 42 -3.14 -8.32 -5.53
C MET A 42 -4.07 -7.12 -5.49
N VAL A 43 -3.58 -5.90 -5.67
CA VAL A 43 -4.45 -4.71 -5.72
C VAL A 43 -5.25 -4.63 -7.01
N ASP A 44 -4.88 -5.38 -8.05
CA ASP A 44 -5.44 -5.30 -9.40
C ASP A 44 -6.05 -6.61 -9.88
N ILE A 45 -5.41 -7.74 -9.59
CA ILE A 45 -5.65 -9.04 -10.23
C ILE A 45 -6.45 -9.99 -9.33
N GLY A 46 -6.79 -9.60 -8.13
CA GLY A 46 -7.58 -10.41 -7.22
C GLY A 46 -8.97 -10.71 -7.78
N VAL A 47 -9.58 -11.82 -7.35
CA VAL A 47 -10.98 -12.16 -7.65
C VAL A 47 -11.93 -11.07 -7.17
N ASP A 48 -11.55 -10.39 -6.08
CA ASP A 48 -12.27 -9.28 -5.50
C ASP A 48 -11.28 -8.16 -5.13
N THR A 49 -11.00 -7.28 -6.09
CA THR A 49 -10.08 -6.16 -5.90
C THR A 49 -10.56 -5.17 -4.86
N TYR A 50 -11.87 -5.12 -4.55
CA TYR A 50 -12.41 -4.30 -3.47
C TYR A 50 -11.87 -4.67 -2.10
N LEU A 51 -11.47 -5.91 -1.90
CA LEU A 51 -10.88 -6.35 -0.63
C LEU A 51 -9.51 -5.75 -0.37
N TYR A 52 -8.79 -5.35 -1.43
CA TYR A 52 -7.48 -4.73 -1.33
C TYR A 52 -7.53 -3.19 -1.35
N ARG A 53 -8.70 -2.60 -1.15
CA ARG A 53 -8.81 -1.16 -0.91
C ARG A 53 -8.22 -0.81 0.46
N TRP A 54 -7.48 0.27 0.52
CA TRP A 54 -6.70 0.63 1.70
C TRP A 54 -7.52 0.71 2.99
N LYS A 55 -8.77 1.22 2.92
CA LYS A 55 -9.68 1.30 4.07
C LYS A 55 -10.04 -0.07 4.68
N LYS A 56 -9.80 -1.17 3.95
CA LYS A 56 -10.01 -2.54 4.45
C LYS A 56 -8.78 -3.11 5.18
N MET A 57 -7.65 -2.41 5.11
CA MET A 57 -6.35 -2.87 5.62
C MET A 57 -5.85 -2.05 6.82
N ILE A 58 -6.69 -1.20 7.38
CA ILE A 58 -6.38 -0.36 8.54
C ILE A 58 -7.31 -0.70 9.71
N GLY A 59 -7.05 -0.14 10.90
CA GLY A 59 -7.84 -0.39 12.10
C GLY A 59 -7.44 -1.67 12.86
N PRO A 60 -8.21 -2.08 13.87
CA PRO A 60 -7.96 -3.28 14.65
C PRO A 60 -7.94 -4.54 13.79
N ILE A 61 -6.96 -5.42 14.02
CA ILE A 61 -6.77 -6.64 13.19
C ILE A 61 -7.96 -7.59 13.30
N ASP A 62 -8.58 -7.68 14.47
CA ASP A 62 -9.72 -8.53 14.75
C ASP A 62 -11.03 -8.04 14.10
N GLU A 63 -11.09 -6.80 13.67
CA GLU A 63 -12.21 -6.23 12.92
C GLU A 63 -12.03 -6.40 11.39
N ARG A 64 -10.84 -6.77 10.93
CA ARG A 64 -10.55 -6.94 9.51
C ARG A 64 -10.98 -8.31 8.99
N ARG A 65 -11.20 -8.41 7.69
CA ARG A 65 -11.54 -9.68 7.06
C ARG A 65 -10.39 -10.68 7.16
N ILE A 66 -10.64 -11.81 7.80
CA ILE A 66 -9.62 -12.81 8.13
C ILE A 66 -9.55 -13.98 7.13
N CYS A 67 -10.53 -14.10 6.25
CA CYS A 67 -10.52 -15.13 5.22
C CYS A 67 -11.29 -14.66 3.97
N PHE A 68 -10.62 -14.65 2.84
CA PHE A 68 -11.21 -14.39 1.53
C PHE A 68 -10.36 -15.01 0.42
N ARG A 69 -10.95 -15.15 -0.76
CA ARG A 69 -10.27 -15.66 -1.93
C ARG A 69 -9.67 -14.51 -2.75
N ASN A 70 -8.46 -14.70 -3.24
CA ASN A 70 -7.86 -13.82 -4.25
C ASN A 70 -7.37 -14.63 -5.46
N GLY A 71 -6.81 -13.96 -6.48
CA GLY A 71 -6.33 -14.62 -7.69
C GLY A 71 -5.15 -15.55 -7.51
N PHE A 72 -4.42 -15.43 -6.40
CA PHE A 72 -3.20 -16.21 -6.12
C PHE A 72 -3.40 -17.21 -4.99
N ASN A 73 -4.27 -16.93 -4.05
CA ASN A 73 -4.44 -17.72 -2.85
C ASN A 73 -5.92 -17.85 -2.47
N PRO A 74 -6.43 -19.08 -2.28
CA PRO A 74 -7.80 -19.28 -1.81
C PRO A 74 -8.06 -18.80 -0.38
N TYR A 75 -6.99 -18.58 0.40
CA TYR A 75 -7.06 -18.18 1.81
C TYR A 75 -6.20 -16.94 2.06
N ALA A 76 -6.67 -15.79 1.63
CA ALA A 76 -6.04 -14.51 1.94
C ALA A 76 -6.65 -13.88 3.20
N THR A 77 -5.90 -12.98 3.83
CA THR A 77 -6.31 -12.31 5.07
C THR A 77 -5.74 -10.89 5.12
N HIS A 78 -6.41 -9.99 5.85
CA HIS A 78 -5.91 -8.65 6.17
C HIS A 78 -5.29 -8.55 7.57
N THR A 79 -4.93 -9.66 8.20
CA THR A 79 -4.24 -9.65 9.50
C THR A 79 -2.84 -9.01 9.45
N PHE A 80 -2.30 -8.85 8.26
CA PHE A 80 -1.15 -7.99 7.97
C PHE A 80 -1.56 -7.04 6.84
N GLY A 81 -1.70 -5.77 7.14
CA GLY A 81 -2.17 -4.75 6.23
C GLY A 81 -1.16 -3.62 6.02
N ILE A 82 -1.66 -2.50 5.50
CA ILE A 82 -0.83 -1.32 5.20
C ILE A 82 -0.20 -0.75 6.48
N THR A 83 -0.93 -0.67 7.58
CA THR A 83 -0.43 -0.13 8.84
C THR A 83 0.71 -0.95 9.42
N GLU A 84 0.61 -2.27 9.38
CA GLU A 84 1.68 -3.16 9.83
C GLU A 84 2.93 -3.01 8.95
N MET A 85 2.75 -2.86 7.63
CA MET A 85 3.90 -2.65 6.73
C MET A 85 4.57 -1.29 6.96
N LEU A 86 3.81 -0.22 7.17
CA LEU A 86 4.35 1.09 7.51
C LEU A 86 5.19 1.04 8.80
N GLN A 87 4.67 0.38 9.84
CA GLN A 87 5.40 0.20 11.10
C GLN A 87 6.61 -0.73 10.97
N VAL A 88 6.56 -1.73 10.10
CA VAL A 88 7.74 -2.56 9.76
C VAL A 88 8.81 -1.72 9.08
N ALA A 89 8.43 -0.84 8.15
CA ALA A 89 9.37 0.08 7.50
C ALA A 89 10.03 1.02 8.52
N GLU A 90 9.26 1.59 9.44
CA GLU A 90 9.81 2.38 10.56
C GLU A 90 10.77 1.55 11.44
N ALA A 91 10.40 0.31 11.75
CA ALA A 91 11.28 -0.57 12.55
C ALA A 91 12.58 -0.91 11.83
N LEU A 92 12.60 -0.89 10.50
CA LEU A 92 13.76 -1.13 9.65
C LEU A 92 14.56 0.15 9.36
N ASP A 93 14.01 1.34 9.62
CA ASP A 93 14.50 2.62 9.11
C ASP A 93 14.57 2.62 7.57
N ALA A 94 13.54 2.08 6.94
CA ALA A 94 13.44 1.91 5.50
C ALA A 94 12.33 2.78 4.91
N GLN A 95 12.48 3.18 3.65
CA GLN A 95 11.39 3.75 2.86
C GLN A 95 10.40 2.65 2.50
N VAL A 96 9.13 3.02 2.36
CA VAL A 96 8.11 2.10 1.88
C VAL A 96 7.39 2.69 0.68
N MET A 97 7.10 1.85 -0.29
CA MET A 97 6.27 2.14 -1.44
C MET A 97 5.00 1.32 -1.33
N ILE A 98 3.87 1.99 -1.13
CA ILE A 98 2.57 1.34 -1.01
C ILE A 98 1.90 1.26 -2.38
N GLY A 99 1.56 0.05 -2.80
CA GLY A 99 0.75 -0.19 -4.01
C GLY A 99 -0.73 0.06 -3.74
N MET A 100 -1.37 0.85 -4.60
CA MET A 100 -2.79 1.17 -4.52
C MET A 100 -3.50 0.91 -5.85
N ASN A 101 -4.79 0.59 -5.78
CA ASN A 101 -5.60 0.39 -6.98
C ASN A 101 -5.90 1.73 -7.66
N ILE A 102 -5.75 1.78 -8.99
CA ILE A 102 -6.03 2.99 -9.78
C ILE A 102 -7.50 3.44 -9.71
N ASN A 103 -8.40 2.52 -9.37
CA ASN A 103 -9.84 2.81 -9.23
C ASN A 103 -10.24 3.29 -7.83
N GLU A 104 -9.27 3.59 -6.93
CA GLU A 104 -9.63 4.33 -5.71
C GLU A 104 -10.34 5.64 -6.09
N THR A 105 -11.34 6.04 -5.30
CA THR A 105 -12.03 7.30 -5.55
C THR A 105 -11.09 8.48 -5.25
N TYR A 106 -11.39 9.64 -5.79
CA TYR A 106 -10.64 10.87 -5.50
C TYR A 106 -10.58 11.15 -4.00
N GLU A 107 -11.71 10.98 -3.33
CA GLU A 107 -11.81 11.15 -1.87
C GLU A 107 -10.99 10.08 -1.13
N ASP A 108 -11.06 8.80 -1.54
CA ASP A 108 -10.29 7.73 -0.89
C ASP A 108 -8.78 7.95 -1.00
N ILE A 109 -8.30 8.52 -2.09
CA ILE A 109 -6.88 8.85 -2.27
C ILE A 109 -6.47 9.97 -1.31
N ARG A 110 -7.25 11.05 -1.23
CA ARG A 110 -7.02 12.15 -0.28
C ARG A 110 -7.04 11.66 1.17
N ASP A 111 -8.06 10.89 1.50
CA ASP A 111 -8.21 10.25 2.81
C ASP A 111 -6.99 9.42 3.19
N PHE A 112 -6.43 8.66 2.22
CA PHE A 112 -5.23 7.86 2.44
C PHE A 112 -4.01 8.73 2.74
N VAL A 113 -3.76 9.75 1.93
CA VAL A 113 -2.60 10.64 2.13
C VAL A 113 -2.72 11.37 3.47
N GLU A 114 -3.93 11.83 3.84
CA GLU A 114 -4.19 12.41 5.15
C GLU A 114 -3.99 11.38 6.28
N TYR A 115 -4.44 10.13 6.09
CA TYR A 115 -4.24 9.07 7.08
C TYR A 115 -2.76 8.80 7.35
N VAL A 116 -1.93 8.77 6.32
CA VAL A 116 -0.50 8.44 6.49
C VAL A 116 0.35 9.65 6.90
N ASN A 117 0.05 10.85 6.41
CA ASN A 117 0.89 12.03 6.55
C ASN A 117 0.25 13.19 7.32
N GLY A 118 -1.08 13.23 7.45
CA GLY A 118 -1.78 14.27 8.19
C GLY A 118 -1.46 14.24 9.70
N ASP A 119 -1.51 15.41 10.34
CA ASP A 119 -1.39 15.48 11.79
C ASP A 119 -2.69 15.07 12.50
N THR A 120 -2.67 14.98 13.82
CA THR A 120 -3.81 14.52 14.62
C THR A 120 -4.97 15.51 14.69
N SER A 121 -4.86 16.72 14.15
CA SER A 121 -5.96 17.68 14.02
C SER A 121 -6.86 17.38 12.81
N THR A 122 -6.36 16.61 11.85
CA THR A 122 -7.12 16.20 10.68
C THR A 122 -7.97 14.97 10.99
N LYS A 123 -9.04 14.76 10.21
CA LYS A 123 -9.95 13.61 10.41
C LYS A 123 -9.23 12.28 10.38
N TRP A 124 -8.43 12.05 9.34
CA TRP A 124 -7.76 10.77 9.13
C TRP A 124 -6.48 10.63 9.94
N GLY A 125 -5.78 11.73 10.24
CA GLY A 125 -4.68 11.74 11.20
C GLY A 125 -5.14 11.42 12.61
N ALA A 126 -6.31 11.94 13.04
CA ALA A 126 -6.94 11.55 14.31
C ALA A 126 -7.31 10.06 14.35
N LEU A 127 -7.84 9.52 13.24
CA LEU A 127 -8.15 8.10 13.14
C LEU A 127 -6.88 7.23 13.21
N ARG A 128 -5.80 7.63 12.53
CA ARG A 128 -4.50 6.95 12.69
C ARG A 128 -4.05 6.92 14.14
N ALA A 129 -4.17 8.06 14.85
CA ALA A 129 -3.84 8.14 16.27
C ALA A 129 -4.71 7.20 17.13
N ALA A 130 -6.02 7.13 16.86
CA ALA A 130 -6.93 6.19 17.50
C ALA A 130 -6.56 4.72 17.22
N HIS A 131 -5.96 4.44 16.05
CA HIS A 131 -5.39 3.13 15.71
C HIS A 131 -4.01 2.86 16.35
N GLY A 132 -3.57 3.73 17.27
CA GLY A 132 -2.35 3.54 18.06
C GLY A 132 -1.08 4.17 17.49
N HIS A 133 -1.17 4.95 16.40
CA HIS A 133 0.00 5.60 15.78
C HIS A 133 -0.23 7.13 15.60
N PRO A 134 -0.01 7.95 16.63
CA PRO A 134 -0.29 9.39 16.56
C PRO A 134 0.68 10.16 15.62
N THR A 135 1.91 9.68 15.46
CA THR A 135 2.92 10.33 14.60
C THR A 135 2.64 10.02 13.12
N PRO A 136 2.74 11.00 12.20
CA PRO A 136 2.69 10.74 10.76
C PRO A 136 3.77 9.74 10.32
N TYR A 137 3.40 8.84 9.41
CA TYR A 137 4.34 7.84 8.85
C TYR A 137 5.38 8.45 7.90
N LYS A 138 5.12 9.67 7.39
CA LYS A 138 5.96 10.35 6.41
C LYS A 138 6.18 9.52 5.14
N LEU A 139 5.10 8.88 4.68
CA LEU A 139 5.11 8.14 3.42
C LEU A 139 5.44 9.09 2.26
N LYS A 140 6.38 8.68 1.41
CA LYS A 140 6.82 9.49 0.25
C LYS A 140 6.44 8.88 -1.10
N HIS A 141 6.10 7.60 -1.14
CA HIS A 141 5.96 6.87 -2.39
C HIS A 141 4.67 6.07 -2.42
N ILE A 142 3.81 6.36 -3.40
CA ILE A 142 2.65 5.55 -3.73
C ILE A 142 2.84 4.99 -5.12
N GLN A 143 2.78 3.67 -5.27
CA GLN A 143 2.70 3.02 -6.55
C GLN A 143 1.24 2.85 -6.93
N VAL A 144 0.85 3.32 -8.11
CA VAL A 144 -0.50 3.16 -8.62
C VAL A 144 -0.53 1.98 -9.58
N HIS A 145 -1.42 1.04 -9.30
CA HIS A 145 -1.58 -0.18 -10.08
C HIS A 145 -0.36 -1.11 -10.05
N ASN A 146 -0.39 -2.22 -10.80
CA ASN A 146 0.73 -3.14 -10.94
C ASN A 146 0.78 -3.73 -12.36
N GLU A 147 1.95 -3.62 -13.01
CA GLU A 147 2.25 -4.25 -14.30
C GLU A 147 1.20 -4.00 -15.39
N GLN A 148 0.67 -2.80 -15.48
CA GLN A 148 -0.36 -2.45 -16.46
C GLN A 148 0.25 -1.85 -17.74
N SER A 149 -0.42 -2.07 -18.85
CA SER A 149 -0.12 -1.38 -20.10
C SER A 149 -0.66 0.04 -20.07
N ILE A 150 0.09 0.99 -20.61
CA ILE A 150 -0.39 2.37 -20.77
C ILE A 150 -1.54 2.39 -21.76
N SER A 151 -2.67 2.90 -21.32
CA SER A 151 -3.86 3.19 -22.12
C SER A 151 -4.38 4.58 -21.75
N ARG A 152 -5.27 5.15 -22.56
CA ARG A 152 -5.86 6.45 -22.22
C ARG A 152 -6.55 6.43 -20.85
N GLY A 153 -7.34 5.40 -20.56
CA GLY A 153 -7.99 5.26 -19.25
C GLY A 153 -6.99 5.11 -18.11
N TYR A 154 -5.83 4.48 -18.37
CA TYR A 154 -4.75 4.42 -17.37
C TYR A 154 -4.15 5.81 -17.10
N VAL A 155 -3.86 6.58 -18.17
CA VAL A 155 -3.33 7.96 -18.02
C VAL A 155 -4.31 8.85 -17.27
N GLU A 156 -5.60 8.81 -17.62
CA GLU A 156 -6.64 9.56 -16.91
C GLU A 156 -6.76 9.14 -15.43
N GLY A 157 -6.68 7.84 -15.15
CA GLY A 157 -6.66 7.32 -13.79
C GLY A 157 -5.43 7.79 -13.00
N MET A 158 -4.26 7.82 -13.63
CA MET A 158 -3.01 8.31 -13.03
C MET A 158 -3.07 9.80 -12.73
N LYS A 159 -3.59 10.62 -13.66
CA LYS A 159 -3.79 12.07 -13.45
C LYS A 159 -4.71 12.32 -12.26
N LYS A 160 -5.88 11.67 -12.24
CA LYS A 160 -6.82 11.74 -11.11
C LYS A 160 -6.14 11.38 -9.79
N PHE A 161 -5.35 10.30 -9.80
CA PHE A 161 -4.68 9.82 -8.61
C PHE A 161 -3.63 10.82 -8.10
N ALA A 162 -2.81 11.33 -9.01
CA ALA A 162 -1.78 12.31 -8.70
C ALA A 162 -2.38 13.62 -8.18
N GLU A 163 -3.39 14.16 -8.84
CA GLU A 163 -4.11 15.37 -8.42
C GLU A 163 -4.69 15.23 -7.01
N ALA A 164 -5.37 14.11 -6.74
CA ALA A 164 -5.95 13.86 -5.43
C ALA A 164 -4.89 13.75 -4.31
N ALA A 165 -3.77 13.09 -4.59
CA ALA A 165 -2.68 12.94 -3.63
C ALA A 165 -1.97 14.27 -3.38
N TRP A 166 -1.67 15.02 -4.42
CA TRP A 166 -0.96 16.31 -4.35
C TRP A 166 -1.79 17.44 -3.75
N GLU A 167 -3.12 17.33 -3.77
CA GLU A 167 -3.99 18.27 -3.06
C GLU A 167 -3.76 18.23 -1.54
N VAL A 168 -3.36 17.08 -1.00
CA VAL A 168 -3.09 16.87 0.43
C VAL A 168 -1.59 16.97 0.74
N ASP A 169 -0.74 16.36 -0.09
CA ASP A 169 0.71 16.37 0.07
C ASP A 169 1.40 16.57 -1.30
N PRO A 170 1.78 17.80 -1.64
CA PRO A 170 2.40 18.12 -2.94
C PRO A 170 3.76 17.44 -3.17
N GLU A 171 4.39 16.91 -2.12
CA GLU A 171 5.68 16.22 -2.22
C GLU A 171 5.53 14.69 -2.42
N MET A 172 4.30 14.18 -2.47
CA MET A 172 4.05 12.76 -2.68
C MET A 172 4.54 12.30 -4.06
N ASN A 173 5.42 11.31 -4.09
CA ASN A 173 5.87 10.69 -5.34
C ASN A 173 4.86 9.64 -5.80
N ILE A 174 4.29 9.84 -6.97
CA ILE A 174 3.38 8.90 -7.62
C ILE A 174 4.17 8.09 -8.63
N ILE A 175 4.22 6.78 -8.42
CA ILE A 175 5.03 5.83 -9.19
C ILE A 175 4.11 4.94 -10.00
N THR A 176 4.43 4.74 -11.27
CA THR A 176 3.76 3.79 -12.14
C THR A 176 4.59 2.51 -12.29
N SER A 177 3.92 1.38 -12.38
CA SER A 177 4.52 0.07 -12.69
C SER A 177 3.97 -0.41 -14.02
N LEU A 178 4.83 -0.45 -15.03
CA LEU A 178 4.43 -0.80 -16.40
C LEU A 178 4.83 -2.22 -16.75
N ASN A 179 3.94 -2.90 -17.47
CA ASN A 179 4.23 -4.17 -18.14
C ASN A 179 4.56 -3.92 -19.61
N ILE A 180 5.84 -3.97 -19.96
CA ILE A 180 6.30 -3.80 -21.33
C ILE A 180 6.04 -5.06 -22.18
N GLY A 181 6.17 -6.24 -21.59
CA GLY A 181 5.83 -7.55 -22.14
C GLY A 181 6.04 -7.72 -23.66
N SER A 182 5.08 -8.33 -24.33
CA SER A 182 5.10 -8.59 -25.79
C SER A 182 4.79 -7.35 -26.66
N ARG A 183 4.63 -6.18 -26.06
CA ARG A 183 4.28 -4.93 -26.77
C ARG A 183 5.42 -3.93 -26.75
N LEU A 184 6.66 -4.39 -26.69
CA LEU A 184 7.85 -3.52 -26.62
C LEU A 184 7.84 -2.43 -27.70
N GLU A 185 7.40 -2.76 -28.91
CA GLU A 185 7.33 -1.81 -30.04
C GLU A 185 6.45 -0.58 -29.74
N SER A 186 5.41 -0.74 -28.93
CA SER A 186 4.52 0.38 -28.59
C SER A 186 5.13 1.35 -27.57
N TYR A 187 6.20 0.95 -26.89
CA TYR A 187 6.92 1.76 -25.90
C TYR A 187 8.17 2.45 -26.45
N VAL A 188 8.59 2.12 -27.68
CA VAL A 188 9.68 2.85 -28.31
C VAL A 188 9.21 4.23 -28.75
N ARG A 189 10.15 5.14 -28.94
CA ARG A 189 9.87 6.53 -29.38
C ARG A 189 8.98 6.55 -30.62
N GLY A 190 7.86 7.26 -30.54
CA GLY A 190 6.83 7.32 -31.58
C GLY A 190 5.81 6.20 -31.55
N GLY A 191 5.94 5.19 -30.66
CA GLY A 191 4.91 4.19 -30.44
C GLY A 191 3.73 4.74 -29.61
N SER A 192 2.56 4.12 -29.75
CA SER A 192 1.31 4.62 -29.16
C SER A 192 1.38 4.77 -27.62
N GLN A 193 2.04 3.85 -26.93
CA GLN A 193 2.18 3.92 -25.47
C GLN A 193 3.26 4.92 -25.04
N TYR A 194 4.30 5.10 -25.84
CA TYR A 194 5.31 6.12 -25.60
C TYR A 194 4.69 7.53 -25.68
N GLU A 195 3.85 7.80 -26.68
CA GLU A 195 3.20 9.11 -26.80
C GLU A 195 2.21 9.37 -25.67
N LEU A 196 1.43 8.36 -25.25
CA LEU A 196 0.55 8.47 -24.08
C LEU A 196 1.31 8.73 -22.78
N ALA A 197 2.52 8.19 -22.63
CA ALA A 197 3.33 8.38 -21.44
C ALA A 197 3.89 9.81 -21.28
N LYS A 198 3.80 10.64 -22.30
CA LYS A 198 4.20 12.05 -22.24
C LYS A 198 3.10 12.99 -21.75
N GLU A 199 1.84 12.54 -21.76
CA GLU A 199 0.70 13.30 -21.28
C GLU A 199 0.68 13.41 -19.74
#